data_69ba10629fc0940f4995b2ff76b3b4a0
#
_entry.id   69ba10629fc0940f4995b2ff76b3b4a0
#
_cell.length_a   1.000
_cell.length_b   1.000
_cell.length_c   1.000
_cell.angle_alpha   90.00
_cell.angle_beta   90.00
_cell.angle_gamma   90.00
#
_symmetry.space_group_name_H-M   'P 1'
#
loop_
_entity.id
_entity.type
_entity.pdbx_description
1 polymer ?
#
loop_
_entity_poly.entity_id
_entity_poly.type
_entity_poly.pdbx_seq_one_letter_code
_entity_poly.pdbx_strand_id
1 'polypeptide(L)'
;MEGRKKMAKQTWIVSEDTKERLDKYLSLNTELSRTRVQQLADDGMIFVNGKVAKSSLKVVTGDEICCDVPEDRPVDILPENIPLDILYEDHDIIVINKPKGMVVHPAPGNYSNTMVNALLYHCKDLSGINGVIRPGIVHRIDKDTTGCIVACKNDKAHEAIAKQLENKTCHRVYKTIVVGNITHDDGLVDAPIGRDPRDRQRMKVTEENSRDARTHFHVLERFNVATYLECRLETGRTHQIRAHMKYINHPVMGDDKYGQPCPYMDTQGQVLHASELTLVHPTTGETMTFHAPLPEYFEKLLNILRKRVA
;
A
#
# COMPACT_ATOMS: atom_id res chain seq x y z
N MET A 1 9.23 -29.11 -18.19
CA MET A 1 10.49 -29.37 -17.43
C MET A 1 10.61 -28.24 -16.40
N GLU A 2 10.23 -28.53 -15.15
CA GLU A 2 10.39 -27.56 -14.04
C GLU A 2 11.88 -27.40 -13.74
N GLY A 3 12.38 -26.19 -13.97
CA GLY A 3 13.77 -25.86 -13.63
C GLY A 3 13.99 -26.00 -12.14
N ARG A 4 14.87 -26.92 -11.72
CA ARG A 4 15.34 -27.04 -10.32
C ARG A 4 15.81 -25.67 -9.84
N LYS A 5 15.13 -25.11 -8.82
CA LYS A 5 15.58 -23.90 -8.10
C LYS A 5 17.00 -24.16 -7.61
N LYS A 6 17.93 -23.27 -7.97
CA LYS A 6 19.27 -23.28 -7.40
C LYS A 6 19.13 -22.86 -5.93
N MET A 7 19.53 -23.72 -5.00
CA MET A 7 19.41 -23.49 -3.57
C MET A 7 20.82 -23.29 -3.01
N ALA A 8 21.02 -22.22 -2.24
CA ALA A 8 22.24 -22.03 -1.45
C ALA A 8 22.02 -22.62 -0.07
N LYS A 9 22.75 -23.70 0.23
CA LYS A 9 22.72 -24.35 1.54
C LYS A 9 23.62 -23.53 2.48
N GLN A 10 23.03 -22.98 3.52
CA GLN A 10 23.75 -22.25 4.58
C GLN A 10 23.65 -23.07 5.87
N THR A 11 24.77 -23.17 6.61
CA THR A 11 24.83 -23.95 7.85
C THR A 11 25.45 -23.11 8.95
N TRP A 12 24.86 -23.13 10.13
CA TRP A 12 25.35 -22.47 11.34
C TRP A 12 25.34 -23.44 12.51
N ILE A 13 26.32 -23.29 13.39
CA ILE A 13 26.36 -24.00 14.67
C ILE A 13 26.07 -22.97 15.76
N VAL A 14 25.13 -23.27 16.64
CA VAL A 14 24.82 -22.42 17.79
C VAL A 14 25.99 -22.46 18.77
N SER A 15 26.76 -21.38 18.87
CA SER A 15 27.98 -21.28 19.67
C SER A 15 27.77 -20.59 21.02
N GLU A 16 26.66 -19.87 21.20
CA GLU A 16 26.35 -19.14 22.42
C GLU A 16 25.43 -19.93 23.34
N ASP A 17 25.56 -19.74 24.66
CA ASP A 17 24.60 -20.30 25.62
C ASP A 17 23.26 -19.56 25.48
N THR A 18 22.37 -20.15 24.71
CA THR A 18 21.06 -19.56 24.36
C THR A 18 19.94 -20.57 24.44
N LYS A 19 18.74 -20.11 24.71
CA LYS A 19 17.46 -20.81 24.58
C LYS A 19 16.46 -20.01 23.79
N GLU A 20 16.96 -19.24 22.83
CA GLU A 20 16.12 -18.38 22.02
C GLU A 20 15.35 -19.15 20.94
N ARG A 21 14.30 -18.53 20.44
CA ARG A 21 13.55 -19.05 19.29
C ARG A 21 14.41 -18.98 18.03
N LEU A 22 14.32 -20.00 17.20
CA LEU A 22 15.04 -20.14 15.94
C LEU A 22 14.89 -18.88 15.04
N ASP A 23 13.66 -18.32 14.93
CA ASP A 23 13.41 -17.12 14.13
C ASP A 23 14.15 -15.89 14.69
N LYS A 24 14.25 -15.76 16.00
CA LYS A 24 14.97 -14.67 16.64
C LYS A 24 16.49 -14.88 16.54
N TYR A 25 16.96 -16.08 16.86
CA TYR A 25 18.37 -16.42 16.80
C TYR A 25 18.98 -16.17 15.40
N LEU A 26 18.36 -16.72 14.35
CA LEU A 26 18.85 -16.51 12.99
C LEU A 26 18.76 -15.04 12.54
N SER A 27 17.74 -14.31 12.95
CA SER A 27 17.63 -12.88 12.56
C SER A 27 18.65 -11.97 13.26
N LEU A 28 19.23 -12.39 14.38
CA LEU A 28 20.29 -11.66 15.08
C LEU A 28 21.68 -12.04 14.59
N ASN A 29 21.88 -13.29 14.15
CA ASN A 29 23.19 -13.86 13.83
C ASN A 29 23.43 -14.07 12.32
N THR A 30 22.48 -13.68 11.46
CA THR A 30 22.59 -13.80 9.99
C THR A 30 21.98 -12.59 9.31
N GLU A 31 22.14 -12.49 8.00
CA GLU A 31 21.49 -11.45 7.18
C GLU A 31 19.98 -11.72 6.92
N LEU A 32 19.46 -12.85 7.40
CA LEU A 32 18.06 -13.21 7.22
C LEU A 32 17.15 -12.40 8.14
N SER A 33 16.17 -11.71 7.60
CA SER A 33 15.14 -11.06 8.42
C SER A 33 14.28 -12.10 9.14
N ARG A 34 13.76 -11.75 10.32
CA ARG A 34 12.90 -12.65 11.10
C ARG A 34 11.70 -13.18 10.31
N THR A 35 11.10 -12.33 9.47
CA THR A 35 9.99 -12.71 8.57
C THR A 35 10.46 -13.73 7.54
N ARG A 36 11.66 -13.59 6.99
CA ARG A 36 12.23 -14.54 6.02
C ARG A 36 12.49 -15.89 6.67
N VAL A 37 13.02 -15.91 7.88
CA VAL A 37 13.22 -17.15 8.64
C VAL A 37 11.88 -17.86 8.91
N GLN A 38 10.84 -17.14 9.29
CA GLN A 38 9.50 -17.71 9.49
C GLN A 38 8.97 -18.35 8.20
N GLN A 39 9.08 -17.64 7.08
CA GLN A 39 8.67 -18.15 5.77
C GLN A 39 9.41 -19.45 5.39
N LEU A 40 10.74 -19.44 5.51
CA LEU A 40 11.56 -20.60 5.19
C LEU A 40 11.25 -21.81 6.10
N ALA A 41 10.94 -21.56 7.36
CA ALA A 41 10.50 -22.60 8.28
C ALA A 41 9.13 -23.19 7.94
N ASP A 42 8.18 -22.33 7.54
CA ASP A 42 6.84 -22.75 7.11
C ASP A 42 6.90 -23.53 5.77
N ASP A 43 7.84 -23.17 4.89
CA ASP A 43 8.13 -23.87 3.64
C ASP A 43 8.93 -25.17 3.84
N GLY A 44 9.30 -25.52 5.08
CA GLY A 44 10.05 -26.74 5.42
C GLY A 44 11.53 -26.70 5.00
N MET A 45 12.10 -25.50 4.78
CA MET A 45 13.46 -25.29 4.28
C MET A 45 14.49 -25.06 5.39
N ILE A 46 14.10 -25.10 6.66
CA ILE A 46 15.02 -25.00 7.80
C ILE A 46 15.04 -26.30 8.58
N PHE A 47 16.25 -26.77 8.84
CA PHE A 47 16.51 -28.01 9.57
C PHE A 47 17.35 -27.68 10.81
N VAL A 48 17.05 -28.32 11.93
CA VAL A 48 17.88 -28.31 13.13
C VAL A 48 18.23 -29.75 13.45
N ASN A 49 19.54 -30.05 13.53
CA ASN A 49 20.07 -31.41 13.71
C ASN A 49 19.46 -32.42 12.71
N GLY A 50 19.34 -31.99 11.44
CA GLY A 50 18.80 -32.79 10.32
C GLY A 50 17.28 -32.98 10.31
N LYS A 51 16.50 -32.34 11.20
CA LYS A 51 15.03 -32.41 11.24
C LYS A 51 14.42 -31.08 10.88
N VAL A 52 13.35 -31.11 10.08
CA VAL A 52 12.57 -29.87 9.74
C VAL A 52 12.13 -29.17 11.02
N ALA A 53 12.44 -27.88 11.11
CA ALA A 53 12.24 -27.09 12.31
C ALA A 53 11.18 -26.01 12.10
N LYS A 54 10.31 -25.81 13.10
CA LYS A 54 9.40 -24.66 13.15
C LYS A 54 10.14 -23.41 13.60
N SER A 55 9.74 -22.25 13.11
CA SER A 55 10.32 -20.94 13.49
C SER A 55 10.33 -20.67 15.01
N SER A 56 9.41 -21.30 15.75
CA SER A 56 9.27 -21.18 17.20
C SER A 56 10.15 -22.16 18.02
N LEU A 57 10.87 -23.08 17.36
CA LEU A 57 11.77 -24.01 18.05
C LEU A 57 12.79 -23.23 18.86
N LYS A 58 13.05 -23.63 20.10
CA LYS A 58 14.14 -23.08 20.91
C LYS A 58 15.43 -23.82 20.59
N VAL A 59 16.43 -23.08 20.14
CA VAL A 59 17.75 -23.59 19.81
C VAL A 59 18.66 -23.50 21.05
N VAL A 60 19.59 -24.44 21.17
CA VAL A 60 20.55 -24.52 22.26
C VAL A 60 21.97 -24.67 21.71
N THR A 61 22.97 -24.41 22.56
CA THR A 61 24.38 -24.55 22.20
C THR A 61 24.67 -25.95 21.63
N GLY A 62 25.36 -25.96 20.50
CA GLY A 62 25.72 -27.20 19.78
C GLY A 62 24.70 -27.63 18.72
N ASP A 63 23.52 -27.00 18.64
CA ASP A 63 22.58 -27.26 17.56
C ASP A 63 23.15 -26.87 16.20
N GLU A 64 23.08 -27.78 15.24
CA GLU A 64 23.38 -27.49 13.82
C GLU A 64 22.13 -27.06 13.11
N ILE A 65 22.12 -25.80 12.65
CA ILE A 65 21.02 -25.22 11.86
C ILE A 65 21.43 -25.24 10.39
N CYS A 66 20.63 -25.89 9.56
CA CYS A 66 20.81 -25.95 8.13
C CYS A 66 19.62 -25.28 7.44
N CYS A 67 19.87 -24.36 6.54
CA CYS A 67 18.83 -23.66 5.80
C CYS A 67 19.08 -23.76 4.29
N ASP A 68 18.10 -24.31 3.58
CA ASP A 68 18.07 -24.27 2.11
C ASP A 68 17.46 -22.94 1.67
N VAL A 69 18.29 -21.92 1.53
CA VAL A 69 17.85 -20.60 1.09
C VAL A 69 17.71 -20.63 -0.43
N PRO A 70 16.49 -20.51 -0.98
CA PRO A 70 16.34 -20.28 -2.41
C PRO A 70 17.06 -18.97 -2.72
N GLU A 71 17.93 -18.98 -3.74
CA GLU A 71 18.48 -17.71 -4.26
C GLU A 71 17.28 -16.79 -4.53
N ASP A 72 17.27 -15.62 -3.88
CA ASP A 72 16.34 -14.57 -4.23
C ASP A 72 16.63 -14.23 -5.70
N ARG A 73 15.83 -14.79 -6.61
CA ARG A 73 15.78 -14.21 -7.95
C ARG A 73 15.28 -12.79 -7.70
N PRO A 74 16.05 -11.77 -8.12
CA PRO A 74 15.45 -10.46 -8.25
C PRO A 74 14.13 -10.72 -8.99
N VAL A 75 13.02 -10.29 -8.44
CA VAL A 75 11.76 -10.31 -9.19
C VAL A 75 12.02 -9.30 -10.28
N ASP A 76 12.45 -9.78 -11.46
CA ASP A 76 12.61 -8.94 -12.63
C ASP A 76 11.22 -8.44 -12.97
N ILE A 77 10.95 -7.21 -12.56
CA ILE A 77 9.71 -6.55 -12.92
C ILE A 77 9.85 -6.17 -14.37
N LEU A 78 9.15 -6.89 -15.22
CA LEU A 78 9.20 -6.69 -16.65
C LEU A 78 8.38 -5.44 -17.04
N PRO A 79 8.88 -4.62 -17.96
CA PRO A 79 8.09 -3.57 -18.60
C PRO A 79 6.87 -4.20 -19.32
N GLU A 80 5.69 -3.61 -19.12
CA GLU A 80 4.46 -4.05 -19.78
C GLU A 80 3.78 -2.87 -20.47
N ASN A 81 3.35 -3.06 -21.72
CA ASN A 81 2.63 -2.05 -22.49
C ASN A 81 1.18 -1.90 -21.99
N ILE A 82 1.02 -1.24 -20.84
CA ILE A 82 -0.26 -0.95 -20.21
C ILE A 82 -0.53 0.54 -20.40
N PRO A 83 -1.66 0.96 -21.00
CA PRO A 83 -2.01 2.36 -21.14
C PRO A 83 -2.05 3.09 -19.80
N LEU A 84 -1.43 4.28 -19.74
CA LEU A 84 -1.46 5.17 -18.60
C LEU A 84 -2.28 6.42 -18.96
N ASP A 85 -3.21 6.81 -18.11
CA ASP A 85 -3.91 8.10 -18.19
C ASP A 85 -3.03 9.15 -17.48
N ILE A 86 -2.23 9.87 -18.29
CA ILE A 86 -1.19 10.79 -17.81
C ILE A 86 -1.81 12.19 -17.67
N LEU A 87 -1.83 12.71 -16.44
CA LEU A 87 -2.29 14.06 -16.14
C LEU A 87 -1.19 15.11 -16.36
N TYR A 88 0.07 14.72 -16.11
CA TYR A 88 1.24 15.56 -16.30
C TYR A 88 2.49 14.69 -16.43
N GLU A 89 3.43 15.11 -17.26
CA GLU A 89 4.74 14.48 -17.37
C GLU A 89 5.79 15.52 -17.79
N ASP A 90 6.96 15.44 -17.16
CA ASP A 90 8.17 16.16 -17.58
C ASP A 90 9.42 15.30 -17.36
N HIS A 91 10.61 15.92 -17.20
CA HIS A 91 11.86 15.22 -16.92
C HIS A 91 11.93 14.67 -15.49
N ASP A 92 11.23 15.27 -14.53
CA ASP A 92 11.39 14.97 -13.10
C ASP A 92 10.27 14.03 -12.58
N ILE A 93 9.05 14.28 -12.99
CA ILE A 93 7.87 13.59 -12.44
C ILE A 93 6.89 13.16 -13.53
N ILE A 94 6.11 12.14 -13.23
CA ILE A 94 4.91 11.76 -13.97
C ILE A 94 3.74 11.63 -13.01
N VAL A 95 2.62 12.29 -13.31
CA VAL A 95 1.38 12.22 -12.53
C VAL A 95 0.32 11.49 -13.35
N ILE A 96 -0.26 10.46 -12.76
CA ILE A 96 -1.17 9.54 -13.41
C ILE A 96 -2.52 9.55 -12.72
N ASN A 97 -3.60 9.51 -13.50
CA ASN A 97 -4.93 9.16 -13.04
C ASN A 97 -5.05 7.62 -12.99
N LYS A 98 -4.69 7.02 -11.85
CA LYS A 98 -4.68 5.55 -11.71
C LYS A 98 -6.08 4.97 -11.85
N PRO A 99 -6.31 4.01 -12.73
CA PRO A 99 -7.60 3.33 -12.85
C PRO A 99 -7.88 2.42 -11.64
N LYS A 100 -9.14 2.04 -11.48
CA LYS A 100 -9.58 1.02 -10.52
C LYS A 100 -8.99 -0.36 -10.90
N GLY A 101 -8.71 -1.21 -9.91
CA GLY A 101 -8.17 -2.55 -10.12
C GLY A 101 -6.65 -2.62 -10.35
N MET A 102 -5.98 -1.48 -10.61
CA MET A 102 -4.53 -1.45 -10.82
C MET A 102 -3.78 -1.35 -9.49
N VAL A 103 -2.88 -2.31 -9.23
CA VAL A 103 -1.94 -2.27 -8.10
C VAL A 103 -0.77 -1.34 -8.44
N VAL A 104 -0.30 -0.55 -7.49
CA VAL A 104 0.79 0.41 -7.74
C VAL A 104 2.13 -0.29 -8.00
N HIS A 105 2.51 -1.27 -7.17
CA HIS A 105 3.78 -1.98 -7.30
C HIS A 105 3.59 -3.48 -7.05
N PRO A 106 4.44 -4.33 -7.62
CA PRO A 106 4.39 -5.76 -7.42
C PRO A 106 4.41 -6.16 -5.95
N ALA A 107 3.58 -7.13 -5.62
CA ALA A 107 3.45 -7.70 -4.29
C ALA A 107 3.03 -9.18 -4.41
N PRO A 108 3.15 -10.01 -3.36
CA PRO A 108 2.67 -11.38 -3.39
C PRO A 108 1.23 -11.48 -3.92
N GLY A 109 1.06 -12.27 -5.00
CA GLY A 109 -0.21 -12.42 -5.73
C GLY A 109 -0.48 -11.40 -6.84
N ASN A 110 0.39 -10.40 -7.03
CA ASN A 110 0.27 -9.40 -8.12
C ASN A 110 1.68 -9.00 -8.58
N TYR A 111 2.32 -9.83 -9.41
CA TYR A 111 3.69 -9.60 -9.91
C TYR A 111 3.73 -8.93 -11.30
N SER A 112 2.59 -8.84 -11.97
CA SER A 112 2.40 -8.26 -13.29
C SER A 112 1.16 -7.36 -13.29
N ASN A 113 0.95 -6.63 -14.40
CA ASN A 113 -0.18 -5.70 -14.56
C ASN A 113 -0.24 -4.61 -13.47
N THR A 114 0.93 -4.17 -12.96
CA THR A 114 1.00 -3.10 -11.98
C THR A 114 1.37 -1.76 -12.63
N MET A 115 1.14 -0.66 -11.93
CA MET A 115 1.55 0.65 -12.40
C MET A 115 3.08 0.72 -12.64
N VAL A 116 3.88 0.02 -11.82
CA VAL A 116 5.33 -0.05 -12.03
C VAL A 116 5.68 -0.75 -13.34
N ASN A 117 4.99 -1.84 -13.72
CA ASN A 117 5.22 -2.49 -15.02
C ASN A 117 4.92 -1.53 -16.19
N ALA A 118 3.82 -0.76 -16.09
CA ALA A 118 3.46 0.25 -17.08
C ALA A 118 4.49 1.40 -17.14
N LEU A 119 4.92 1.91 -15.98
CA LEU A 119 5.92 2.96 -15.89
C LEU A 119 7.28 2.53 -16.48
N LEU A 120 7.73 1.30 -16.21
CA LEU A 120 8.97 0.76 -16.79
C LEU A 120 8.92 0.66 -18.31
N TYR A 121 7.73 0.45 -18.87
CA TYR A 121 7.55 0.45 -20.32
C TYR A 121 7.54 1.87 -20.89
N HIS A 122 6.85 2.80 -20.23
CA HIS A 122 6.67 4.18 -20.66
C HIS A 122 7.92 5.04 -20.42
N CYS A 123 8.51 4.99 -19.21
CA CYS A 123 9.67 5.78 -18.81
C CYS A 123 10.96 4.95 -18.90
N LYS A 124 12.01 5.52 -19.51
CA LYS A 124 13.35 4.89 -19.56
C LYS A 124 14.26 5.31 -18.41
N ASP A 125 13.83 6.29 -17.63
CA ASP A 125 14.61 7.09 -16.69
C ASP A 125 14.04 7.13 -15.27
N LEU A 126 13.30 6.08 -14.84
CA LEU A 126 12.74 6.02 -13.50
C LEU A 126 13.81 6.00 -12.41
N SER A 127 13.54 6.73 -11.31
CA SER A 127 14.39 6.71 -10.12
C SER A 127 14.57 5.31 -9.55
N GLY A 128 15.82 4.92 -9.30
CA GLY A 128 16.21 3.64 -8.75
C GLY A 128 16.27 3.57 -7.22
N ILE A 129 16.00 4.66 -6.48
CA ILE A 129 16.20 4.75 -5.02
C ILE A 129 15.53 3.61 -4.24
N ASN A 130 14.30 3.23 -4.62
CA ASN A 130 13.59 2.13 -3.95
C ASN A 130 13.90 0.76 -4.57
N GLY A 131 14.99 0.66 -5.33
CA GLY A 131 15.46 -0.57 -5.97
C GLY A 131 14.56 -1.07 -7.08
N VAL A 132 14.82 -2.29 -7.55
CA VAL A 132 14.15 -2.90 -8.70
C VAL A 132 12.64 -3.07 -8.51
N ILE A 133 12.18 -3.21 -7.25
CA ILE A 133 10.77 -3.54 -6.96
C ILE A 133 9.84 -2.33 -7.01
N ARG A 134 10.36 -1.10 -6.79
CA ARG A 134 9.54 0.12 -6.66
C ARG A 134 10.19 1.35 -7.32
N PRO A 135 10.70 1.24 -8.55
CA PRO A 135 11.36 2.37 -9.20
C PRO A 135 10.40 3.56 -9.29
N GLY A 136 10.87 4.74 -8.90
CA GLY A 136 10.11 5.98 -8.98
C GLY A 136 8.93 6.13 -7.98
N ILE A 137 8.59 5.11 -7.19
CA ILE A 137 7.40 5.13 -6.32
C ILE A 137 7.71 5.76 -4.96
N VAL A 138 7.13 6.91 -4.69
CA VAL A 138 7.24 7.66 -3.42
C VAL A 138 6.02 7.50 -2.50
N HIS A 139 4.85 7.20 -3.06
CA HIS A 139 3.63 6.92 -2.29
C HIS A 139 2.75 5.91 -3.02
N ARG A 140 1.65 5.53 -2.39
CA ARG A 140 0.71 4.56 -2.98
C ARG A 140 -0.72 4.89 -2.62
N ILE A 141 -1.63 4.48 -3.50
CA ILE A 141 -3.06 4.34 -3.25
C ILE A 141 -3.46 2.88 -3.42
N ASP A 142 -4.59 2.48 -2.85
CA ASP A 142 -5.02 1.07 -2.88
C ASP A 142 -5.39 0.62 -4.30
N LYS A 143 -5.44 -0.71 -4.52
CA LYS A 143 -5.79 -1.33 -5.81
C LYS A 143 -7.05 -0.70 -6.41
N ASP A 144 -8.12 -0.65 -5.62
CA ASP A 144 -9.43 -0.20 -6.08
C ASP A 144 -9.72 1.29 -5.78
N THR A 145 -8.72 2.04 -5.30
CA THR A 145 -8.75 3.51 -5.23
C THR A 145 -8.26 4.07 -6.55
N THR A 146 -9.02 5.00 -7.12
CA THR A 146 -8.70 5.69 -8.39
C THR A 146 -8.07 7.05 -8.14
N GLY A 147 -7.52 7.67 -9.17
CA GLY A 147 -7.12 9.10 -9.17
C GLY A 147 -5.64 9.37 -9.09
N CYS A 148 -5.28 10.58 -8.69
CA CYS A 148 -3.94 11.14 -8.75
C CYS A 148 -2.90 10.32 -7.97
N ILE A 149 -1.82 9.96 -8.67
CA ILE A 149 -0.60 9.40 -8.09
C ILE A 149 0.61 9.93 -8.84
N VAL A 150 1.68 10.33 -8.11
CA VAL A 150 2.94 10.77 -8.70
C VAL A 150 3.99 9.68 -8.63
N ALA A 151 4.79 9.55 -9.69
CA ALA A 151 6.03 8.81 -9.70
C ALA A 151 7.19 9.72 -10.14
N CYS A 152 8.41 9.41 -9.68
CA CYS A 152 9.61 10.21 -9.91
C CYS A 152 10.49 9.56 -10.99
N LYS A 153 10.92 10.33 -11.96
CA LYS A 153 11.72 9.87 -13.10
C LYS A 153 13.22 9.89 -12.82
N ASN A 154 13.66 10.62 -11.80
CA ASN A 154 15.05 10.67 -11.36
C ASN A 154 15.18 10.72 -9.84
N ASP A 155 16.38 10.47 -9.33
CA ASP A 155 16.65 10.35 -7.89
C ASP A 155 16.48 11.68 -7.15
N LYS A 156 16.86 12.81 -7.77
CA LYS A 156 16.65 14.15 -7.19
C LYS A 156 15.18 14.46 -6.96
N ALA A 157 14.34 14.15 -7.93
CA ALA A 157 12.89 14.30 -7.80
C ALA A 157 12.33 13.37 -6.72
N HIS A 158 12.83 12.13 -6.65
CA HIS A 158 12.43 11.15 -5.64
C HIS A 158 12.70 11.66 -4.22
N GLU A 159 13.93 12.10 -3.95
CA GLU A 159 14.30 12.65 -2.63
C GLU A 159 13.44 13.87 -2.26
N ALA A 160 13.26 14.80 -3.21
CA ALA A 160 12.48 16.02 -2.98
C ALA A 160 11.01 15.72 -2.67
N ILE A 161 10.36 14.86 -3.46
CA ILE A 161 8.94 14.50 -3.24
C ILE A 161 8.77 13.64 -1.98
N ALA A 162 9.68 12.69 -1.72
CA ALA A 162 9.66 11.90 -0.49
C ALA A 162 9.76 12.79 0.75
N LYS A 163 10.62 13.81 0.74
CA LYS A 163 10.75 14.81 1.81
C LYS A 163 9.48 15.65 1.98
N GLN A 164 8.81 16.03 0.90
CA GLN A 164 7.53 16.75 0.97
C GLN A 164 6.45 15.88 1.61
N LEU A 165 6.39 14.57 1.28
CA LEU A 165 5.46 13.64 1.89
C LEU A 165 5.73 13.43 3.38
N GLU A 166 7.01 13.34 3.77
CA GLU A 166 7.44 13.25 5.18
C GLU A 166 7.08 14.51 5.96
N ASN A 167 7.37 15.68 5.42
CA ASN A 167 7.11 16.99 6.02
C ASN A 167 5.62 17.41 5.90
N LYS A 168 4.78 16.60 5.27
CA LYS A 168 3.34 16.86 5.06
C LYS A 168 3.05 18.12 4.23
N THR A 169 3.98 18.53 3.37
CA THR A 169 3.81 19.67 2.45
C THR A 169 3.28 19.24 1.08
N CYS A 170 3.24 17.94 0.80
CA CYS A 170 2.53 17.36 -0.34
C CYS A 170 1.10 17.04 0.09
N HIS A 171 0.12 17.78 -0.45
CA HIS A 171 -1.28 17.66 -0.06
C HIS A 171 -2.04 16.71 -0.98
N ARG A 172 -2.95 15.95 -0.40
CA ARG A 172 -3.76 14.94 -1.10
C ARG A 172 -5.19 15.05 -0.66
N VAL A 173 -6.07 15.28 -1.64
CA VAL A 173 -7.50 15.38 -1.43
C VAL A 173 -8.18 14.17 -2.08
N TYR A 174 -9.09 13.58 -1.33
CA TYR A 174 -9.86 12.42 -1.79
C TYR A 174 -11.34 12.73 -1.75
N LYS A 175 -12.08 12.14 -2.67
CA LYS A 175 -13.55 12.12 -2.66
C LYS A 175 -14.01 10.71 -2.38
N THR A 176 -15.01 10.56 -1.51
CA THR A 176 -15.54 9.25 -1.10
C THR A 176 -17.02 9.33 -0.78
N ILE A 177 -17.71 8.22 -0.98
CA ILE A 177 -19.09 8.05 -0.49
C ILE A 177 -19.05 7.05 0.64
N VAL A 178 -19.58 7.44 1.79
CA VAL A 178 -19.67 6.59 2.99
C VAL A 178 -21.09 6.21 3.29
N VAL A 179 -21.27 5.09 3.98
CA VAL A 179 -22.59 4.59 4.39
C VAL A 179 -23.11 5.40 5.59
N GLY A 180 -24.41 5.72 5.55
CA GLY A 180 -25.09 6.46 6.61
C GLY A 180 -24.89 7.98 6.51
N ASN A 181 -25.56 8.68 7.41
CA ASN A 181 -25.61 10.15 7.41
C ASN A 181 -24.69 10.72 8.47
N ILE A 182 -23.62 11.42 8.06
CA ILE A 182 -22.77 12.18 8.96
C ILE A 182 -23.46 13.52 9.25
N THR A 183 -23.69 13.83 10.52
CA THR A 183 -24.46 15.00 10.95
C THR A 183 -23.64 16.32 10.91
N HIS A 184 -22.36 16.25 11.20
CA HIS A 184 -21.45 17.39 11.20
C HIS A 184 -20.89 17.65 9.80
N ASP A 185 -20.81 18.92 9.39
CA ASP A 185 -20.29 19.28 8.06
C ASP A 185 -18.79 19.05 7.93
N ASP A 186 -18.06 19.25 9.01
CA ASP A 186 -16.62 19.07 9.08
C ASP A 186 -16.23 18.17 10.25
N GLY A 187 -15.09 17.49 10.13
CA GLY A 187 -14.55 16.72 11.22
C GLY A 187 -13.11 16.29 11.00
N LEU A 188 -12.47 15.92 12.11
CA LEU A 188 -11.14 15.33 12.15
C LEU A 188 -11.20 13.97 12.84
N VAL A 189 -10.72 12.94 12.14
CA VAL A 189 -10.44 11.65 12.76
C VAL A 189 -8.94 11.62 13.08
N ASP A 190 -8.59 11.88 14.33
CA ASP A 190 -7.23 11.79 14.87
C ASP A 190 -7.13 10.49 15.69
N ALA A 191 -6.74 9.41 15.03
CA ALA A 191 -6.74 8.09 15.64
C ALA A 191 -5.64 7.21 15.01
N PRO A 192 -4.72 6.65 15.81
CA PRO A 192 -3.59 5.90 15.31
C PRO A 192 -4.03 4.60 14.64
N ILE A 193 -3.32 4.21 13.57
CA ILE A 193 -3.64 3.04 12.77
C ILE A 193 -2.52 2.01 12.87
N GLY A 194 -2.90 0.78 13.22
CA GLY A 194 -2.05 -0.41 13.23
C GLY A 194 -2.64 -1.53 12.36
N ARG A 195 -1.87 -2.61 12.19
CA ARG A 195 -2.35 -3.81 11.48
C ARG A 195 -3.31 -4.59 12.38
N ASP A 196 -4.42 -5.05 11.80
CA ASP A 196 -5.35 -5.90 12.56
C ASP A 196 -4.70 -7.28 12.84
N PRO A 197 -4.56 -7.69 14.11
CA PRO A 197 -3.97 -8.97 14.45
C PRO A 197 -4.84 -10.18 14.03
N ARG A 198 -6.15 -9.99 13.84
CA ARG A 198 -7.10 -11.03 13.42
C ARG A 198 -7.15 -11.20 11.90
N ASP A 199 -6.89 -10.13 11.16
CA ASP A 199 -6.86 -10.12 9.69
C ASP A 199 -5.69 -9.26 9.21
N ARG A 200 -4.58 -9.88 8.86
CA ARG A 200 -3.35 -9.18 8.42
C ARG A 200 -3.53 -8.37 7.12
N GLN A 201 -4.63 -8.55 6.40
CA GLN A 201 -4.95 -7.74 5.22
C GLN A 201 -5.67 -6.43 5.58
N ARG A 202 -6.11 -6.27 6.83
CA ARG A 202 -6.79 -5.08 7.33
C ARG A 202 -5.88 -4.22 8.21
N MET A 203 -6.21 -2.95 8.23
CA MET A 203 -5.72 -1.99 9.21
C MET A 203 -6.88 -1.64 10.15
N LYS A 204 -6.57 -1.26 11.38
CA LYS A 204 -7.58 -0.78 12.35
C LYS A 204 -7.05 0.37 13.17
N VAL A 205 -7.94 1.15 13.75
CA VAL A 205 -7.61 2.10 14.81
C VAL A 205 -7.22 1.30 16.06
N THR A 206 -6.02 1.55 16.58
CA THR A 206 -5.45 0.87 17.75
C THR A 206 -4.23 1.63 18.26
N GLU A 207 -3.99 1.61 19.55
CA GLU A 207 -2.77 2.15 20.17
C GLU A 207 -1.58 1.17 20.05
N GLU A 208 -1.86 -0.13 19.88
CA GLU A 208 -0.82 -1.15 19.83
C GLU A 208 -0.18 -1.27 18.45
N ASN A 209 1.17 -1.18 18.38
CA ASN A 209 1.93 -1.30 17.13
C ASN A 209 1.36 -0.44 15.99
N SER A 210 0.96 0.77 16.32
CA SER A 210 0.30 1.73 15.45
C SER A 210 1.21 2.89 15.07
N ARG A 211 0.73 3.73 14.17
CA ARG A 211 1.34 5.00 13.78
C ARG A 211 0.25 6.07 13.75
N ASP A 212 0.62 7.29 14.12
CA ASP A 212 -0.28 8.45 14.04
C ASP A 212 -0.92 8.55 12.68
N ALA A 213 -2.22 8.81 12.68
CA ALA A 213 -3.00 8.96 11.47
C ALA A 213 -4.07 10.03 11.68
N ARG A 214 -4.15 11.00 10.74
CA ARG A 214 -5.11 12.10 10.76
C ARG A 214 -5.78 12.28 9.43
N THR A 215 -7.12 12.29 9.46
CA THR A 215 -7.98 12.48 8.29
C THR A 215 -9.00 13.56 8.59
N HIS A 216 -8.89 14.72 7.93
CA HIS A 216 -9.94 15.71 7.90
C HIS A 216 -11.00 15.30 6.88
N PHE A 217 -12.26 15.54 7.19
CA PHE A 217 -13.34 15.39 6.23
C PHE A 217 -14.25 16.61 6.20
N HIS A 218 -14.81 16.88 5.03
CA HIS A 218 -15.84 17.88 4.78
C HIS A 218 -17.00 17.22 4.02
N VAL A 219 -18.23 17.47 4.46
CA VAL A 219 -19.44 16.93 3.83
C VAL A 219 -19.79 17.76 2.62
N LEU A 220 -19.79 17.11 1.45
CA LEU A 220 -20.19 17.73 0.19
C LEU A 220 -21.70 17.60 -0.05
N GLU A 221 -22.29 16.42 0.25
CA GLU A 221 -23.70 16.14 0.01
C GLU A 221 -24.20 14.99 0.90
N ARG A 222 -25.47 15.06 1.37
CA ARG A 222 -26.11 14.00 2.18
C ARG A 222 -27.27 13.37 1.44
N PHE A 223 -27.41 12.04 1.52
CA PHE A 223 -28.39 11.25 0.76
C PHE A 223 -29.29 10.38 1.66
N ASN A 224 -29.56 10.74 2.91
CA ASN A 224 -30.30 9.95 3.91
C ASN A 224 -29.62 8.61 4.28
N VAL A 225 -29.14 7.83 3.31
CA VAL A 225 -28.51 6.51 3.46
C VAL A 225 -27.00 6.54 3.26
N ALA A 226 -26.44 7.65 2.80
CA ALA A 226 -25.04 7.83 2.46
C ALA A 226 -24.63 9.31 2.58
N THR A 227 -23.32 9.54 2.70
CA THR A 227 -22.74 10.89 2.71
C THR A 227 -21.59 10.95 1.71
N TYR A 228 -21.58 11.97 0.88
CA TYR A 228 -20.47 12.29 -0.03
C TYR A 228 -19.51 13.24 0.66
N LEU A 229 -18.25 12.84 0.77
CA LEU A 229 -17.21 13.54 1.53
C LEU A 229 -16.04 13.92 0.64
N GLU A 230 -15.42 15.04 1.00
CA GLU A 230 -14.03 15.33 0.71
C GLU A 230 -13.18 14.98 1.93
N CYS A 231 -12.07 14.25 1.72
CA CYS A 231 -11.13 13.90 2.77
C CYS A 231 -9.75 14.47 2.45
N ARG A 232 -9.14 15.14 3.44
CA ARG A 232 -7.76 15.68 3.36
C ARG A 232 -6.87 14.96 4.33
N LEU A 233 -5.73 14.45 3.85
CA LEU A 233 -4.82 13.64 4.64
C LEU A 233 -3.62 14.45 5.13
N GLU A 234 -3.39 14.49 6.46
CA GLU A 234 -2.10 14.91 7.01
C GLU A 234 -1.07 13.77 6.97
N THR A 235 -1.52 12.54 7.04
CA THR A 235 -0.70 11.32 7.03
C THR A 235 -1.17 10.41 5.90
N GLY A 236 -0.36 9.43 5.51
CA GLY A 236 -0.69 8.50 4.42
C GLY A 236 -0.49 7.03 4.84
N ARG A 237 -1.25 6.54 5.82
CA ARG A 237 -1.16 5.14 6.24
C ARG A 237 -1.95 4.24 5.30
N THR A 238 -1.55 2.98 5.21
CA THR A 238 -2.29 1.96 4.43
C THR A 238 -3.75 1.93 4.87
N HIS A 239 -4.68 1.98 3.91
CA HIS A 239 -6.12 1.98 4.12
C HIS A 239 -6.65 3.10 5.06
N GLN A 240 -5.93 4.22 5.22
CA GLN A 240 -6.21 5.19 6.28
C GLN A 240 -7.66 5.69 6.25
N ILE A 241 -8.14 6.26 5.14
CA ILE A 241 -9.53 6.77 5.04
C ILE A 241 -10.53 5.64 5.33
N ARG A 242 -10.30 4.46 4.77
CA ARG A 242 -11.17 3.29 4.92
C ARG A 242 -11.30 2.84 6.38
N ALA A 243 -10.17 2.75 7.09
CA ALA A 243 -10.12 2.39 8.51
C ALA A 243 -10.73 3.49 9.40
N HIS A 244 -10.45 4.76 9.12
CA HIS A 244 -11.01 5.89 9.87
C HIS A 244 -12.53 6.02 9.68
N MET A 245 -13.03 5.91 8.45
CA MET A 245 -14.47 5.96 8.20
C MET A 245 -15.19 4.77 8.85
N LYS A 246 -14.58 3.57 8.82
CA LYS A 246 -15.11 2.42 9.57
C LYS A 246 -15.12 2.67 11.08
N TYR A 247 -14.08 3.29 11.63
CA TYR A 247 -13.95 3.59 13.05
C TYR A 247 -15.06 4.51 13.55
N ILE A 248 -15.45 5.51 12.77
CA ILE A 248 -16.57 6.40 13.08
C ILE A 248 -17.94 5.85 12.65
N ASN A 249 -18.04 4.55 12.34
CA ASN A 249 -19.24 3.84 11.91
C ASN A 249 -19.87 4.27 10.58
N HIS A 250 -19.10 4.93 9.72
CA HIS A 250 -19.47 5.32 8.37
C HIS A 250 -18.52 4.69 7.33
N PRO A 251 -18.50 3.35 7.15
CA PRO A 251 -17.56 2.71 6.23
C PRO A 251 -17.74 3.21 4.81
N VAL A 252 -16.64 3.23 4.05
CA VAL A 252 -16.67 3.59 2.63
C VAL A 252 -17.59 2.63 1.88
N MET A 253 -18.48 3.17 1.06
CA MET A 253 -19.43 2.38 0.29
C MET A 253 -18.72 1.48 -0.72
N GLY A 254 -19.18 0.22 -0.85
CA GLY A 254 -18.57 -0.76 -1.73
C GLY A 254 -17.26 -1.37 -1.21
N ASP A 255 -16.83 -1.03 -0.01
CA ASP A 255 -15.61 -1.57 0.60
C ASP A 255 -15.85 -2.95 1.19
N ASP A 256 -15.39 -3.99 0.50
CA ASP A 256 -15.55 -5.41 0.90
C ASP A 256 -14.78 -5.79 2.18
N LYS A 257 -13.71 -5.01 2.51
CA LYS A 257 -12.89 -5.27 3.69
C LYS A 257 -13.40 -4.57 4.96
N TYR A 258 -13.94 -3.36 4.83
CA TYR A 258 -14.34 -2.52 5.98
C TYR A 258 -15.84 -2.29 6.08
N GLY A 259 -16.57 -2.56 5.04
CA GLY A 259 -18.00 -2.33 4.93
C GLY A 259 -18.75 -3.51 4.31
N GLN A 260 -19.61 -3.19 3.37
CA GLN A 260 -20.43 -4.10 2.61
C GLN A 260 -20.41 -3.70 1.12
N PRO A 261 -20.68 -4.62 0.18
CA PRO A 261 -20.87 -4.27 -1.20
C PRO A 261 -21.90 -3.15 -1.36
N CYS A 262 -21.73 -2.32 -2.39
CA CYS A 262 -22.69 -1.25 -2.66
C CYS A 262 -24.05 -1.86 -3.08
N PRO A 263 -25.16 -1.51 -2.41
CA PRO A 263 -26.48 -2.10 -2.71
C PRO A 263 -27.12 -1.52 -3.98
N TYR A 264 -26.54 -0.53 -4.60
CA TYR A 264 -27.14 0.22 -5.70
C TYR A 264 -26.57 -0.12 -7.05
N MET A 265 -25.30 -0.55 -7.09
CA MET A 265 -24.60 -0.99 -8.30
C MET A 265 -23.30 -1.69 -7.93
N ASP A 266 -22.75 -2.48 -8.83
CA ASP A 266 -21.39 -3.01 -8.66
C ASP A 266 -20.36 -1.86 -8.81
N THR A 267 -19.68 -1.55 -7.71
CA THR A 267 -18.62 -0.54 -7.65
C THR A 267 -17.23 -1.15 -7.79
N GLN A 268 -17.13 -2.47 -7.86
CA GLN A 268 -15.85 -3.21 -7.93
C GLN A 268 -14.87 -2.80 -6.82
N GLY A 269 -15.36 -2.70 -5.57
CA GLY A 269 -14.59 -2.26 -4.41
C GLY A 269 -14.96 -0.85 -3.94
N GLN A 270 -14.16 -0.30 -3.05
CA GLN A 270 -14.41 0.97 -2.35
C GLN A 270 -14.63 2.17 -3.30
N VAL A 271 -15.63 2.98 -2.98
CA VAL A 271 -15.90 4.26 -3.65
C VAL A 271 -15.00 5.34 -3.06
N LEU A 272 -13.73 5.34 -3.49
CA LEU A 272 -12.68 6.25 -3.01
C LEU A 272 -11.82 6.70 -4.19
N HIS A 273 -11.62 8.01 -4.30
CA HIS A 273 -10.94 8.63 -5.43
C HIS A 273 -9.98 9.72 -4.96
N ALA A 274 -8.70 9.63 -5.32
CA ALA A 274 -7.69 10.66 -5.10
C ALA A 274 -7.91 11.78 -6.12
N SER A 275 -8.75 12.75 -5.78
CA SER A 275 -9.21 13.79 -6.71
C SER A 275 -8.17 14.87 -6.97
N GLU A 276 -7.28 15.13 -5.99
CA GLU A 276 -6.30 16.20 -6.08
C GLU A 276 -4.98 15.83 -5.44
N LEU A 277 -3.89 16.23 -6.08
CA LEU A 277 -2.53 16.14 -5.57
C LEU A 277 -1.84 17.48 -5.76
N THR A 278 -1.40 18.11 -4.66
CA THR A 278 -0.60 19.34 -4.68
C THR A 278 0.79 19.08 -4.16
N LEU A 279 1.80 19.49 -4.90
CA LEU A 279 3.21 19.37 -4.56
C LEU A 279 4.02 20.56 -5.05
N VAL A 280 5.21 20.74 -4.50
CA VAL A 280 6.21 21.68 -5.03
C VAL A 280 7.09 20.93 -6.01
N HIS A 281 7.19 21.43 -7.24
CA HIS A 281 7.98 20.79 -8.29
C HIS A 281 9.47 20.74 -7.90
N PRO A 282 10.13 19.56 -8.02
CA PRO A 282 11.47 19.33 -7.45
C PRO A 282 12.58 20.20 -8.06
N THR A 283 12.41 20.65 -9.29
CA THR A 283 13.42 21.47 -9.97
C THR A 283 13.01 22.94 -10.08
N THR A 284 11.76 23.24 -10.46
CA THR A 284 11.33 24.65 -10.64
C THR A 284 10.98 25.33 -9.33
N GLY A 285 10.61 24.58 -8.28
CA GLY A 285 10.13 25.13 -7.01
C GLY A 285 8.69 25.66 -7.06
N GLU A 286 8.00 25.53 -8.19
CA GLU A 286 6.63 25.97 -8.35
C GLU A 286 5.66 25.01 -7.64
N THR A 287 4.64 25.57 -6.99
CA THR A 287 3.55 24.76 -6.45
C THR A 287 2.60 24.36 -7.58
N MET A 288 2.45 23.08 -7.79
CA MET A 288 1.59 22.50 -8.82
C MET A 288 0.46 21.70 -8.19
N THR A 289 -0.74 21.86 -8.75
CA THR A 289 -1.92 21.09 -8.33
C THR A 289 -2.48 20.33 -9.53
N PHE A 290 -2.63 19.03 -9.35
CA PHE A 290 -3.15 18.11 -10.37
C PHE A 290 -4.52 17.61 -9.94
N HIS A 291 -5.45 17.54 -10.89
CA HIS A 291 -6.82 17.09 -10.65
C HIS A 291 -7.12 15.88 -11.52
N ALA A 292 -7.63 14.81 -10.91
CA ALA A 292 -8.20 13.68 -11.61
C ALA A 292 -9.73 13.83 -11.67
N PRO A 293 -10.36 13.70 -12.85
CA PRO A 293 -11.81 13.73 -12.95
C PRO A 293 -12.43 12.54 -12.22
N LEU A 294 -13.63 12.73 -11.66
CA LEU A 294 -14.38 11.62 -11.06
C LEU A 294 -14.61 10.51 -12.11
N PRO A 295 -14.33 9.25 -11.77
CA PRO A 295 -14.57 8.17 -12.71
C PRO A 295 -16.08 7.92 -12.90
N GLU A 296 -16.45 7.41 -14.05
CA GLU A 296 -17.86 7.23 -14.48
C GLU A 296 -18.70 6.45 -13.45
N TYR A 297 -18.13 5.41 -12.82
CA TYR A 297 -18.87 4.64 -11.81
C TYR A 297 -19.22 5.48 -10.58
N PHE A 298 -18.36 6.44 -10.21
CA PHE A 298 -18.57 7.31 -9.07
C PHE A 298 -19.70 8.32 -9.38
N GLU A 299 -19.65 8.94 -10.54
CA GLU A 299 -20.71 9.87 -11.00
C GLU A 299 -22.07 9.16 -11.16
N LYS A 300 -22.08 7.94 -11.71
CA LYS A 300 -23.29 7.12 -11.79
C LYS A 300 -23.90 6.88 -10.42
N LEU A 301 -23.07 6.53 -9.44
CA LEU A 301 -23.54 6.29 -8.08
C LEU A 301 -24.10 7.56 -7.43
N LEU A 302 -23.42 8.71 -7.58
CA LEU A 302 -23.94 10.00 -7.10
C LEU A 302 -25.32 10.31 -7.72
N ASN A 303 -25.49 10.10 -9.02
CA ASN A 303 -26.77 10.32 -9.70
C ASN A 303 -27.87 9.37 -9.21
N ILE A 304 -27.54 8.11 -8.89
CA ILE A 304 -28.49 7.17 -8.29
C ILE A 304 -28.93 7.64 -6.90
N LEU A 305 -27.98 8.07 -6.07
CA LEU A 305 -28.25 8.55 -4.72
C LEU A 305 -29.09 9.83 -4.71
N ARG A 306 -28.80 10.79 -5.59
CA ARG A 306 -29.58 12.02 -5.75
C ARG A 306 -31.04 11.78 -6.11
N LYS A 307 -31.29 10.83 -7.02
CA LYS A 307 -32.66 10.46 -7.42
C LYS A 307 -33.45 9.76 -6.30
N ARG A 308 -32.80 9.28 -5.25
CA ARG A 308 -33.46 8.62 -4.10
C ARG A 308 -33.82 9.60 -2.99
N VAL A 309 -33.25 10.78 -2.99
CA VAL A 309 -33.53 11.86 -2.03
C VAL A 309 -34.58 12.83 -2.58
N ALA A 310 -34.71 12.91 -3.90
CA ALA A 310 -35.78 13.64 -4.59
C ALA A 310 -37.10 12.86 -4.56
#